data_5d914fbe18aa03154b0d186a05db9568
#
_entry.id   5d914fbe18aa03154b0d186a05db9568
#
_cell.length_a   1.000
_cell.length_b   1.000
_cell.length_c   1.000
_cell.angle_alpha   90.00
_cell.angle_beta   90.00
_cell.angle_gamma   90.00
#
_symmetry.space_group_name_H-M   'P 1'
#
loop_
_entity.id
_entity.type
_entity.pdbx_description
1 polymer ?
#
loop_
_entity_poly.entity_id
_entity_poly.type
_entity_poly.pdbx_seq_one_letter_code
_entity_poly.pdbx_strand_id
1 'polypeptide(L)'
;MEKRVFLIVLDSFGIGAEPDAAAFGDEGTNTLGAIANHPNFNCPNLKKLGLFNIDGVTVGEKDATPIGSFARLQEQSMGKDTTIGHWEIAGVVSPKPLPTFPDGFPDSLIHEFEEKTGHKVLCNKPYSGTQVLKDYGEQAMKEDALIVYTSADSVFQVAANEELVPVHELYRYCEIAREMLKGEYGVGRVIARPFLGRTADTFYRTTNRHDLSLKPPRKTMLDLLKDAGRDVIAVGKIFDIFDGEGVTEKIKTTGNTNGIAFTKALQTRDFEGLAFVNLVDFDMLYGHRRDVAGYAAAATEFDKFLADFIPGMREGDILMVTADHGCDPSYTKTTDHTREYVPYLICGKGVKPGVDLGTRLCFGTIAQTICDYLGVDASTLDGQSVLSDILT
;
A
#
# COMPACT_ATOMS: atom_id res chain seq x y z
N MET A 1 17.49 -6.39 -25.93
CA MET A 1 17.40 -5.16 -25.11
C MET A 1 16.60 -5.54 -23.88
N GLU A 2 17.17 -5.35 -22.72
CA GLU A 2 16.49 -5.64 -21.45
C GLU A 2 15.29 -4.70 -21.29
N LYS A 3 14.14 -5.28 -20.97
CA LYS A 3 12.90 -4.53 -20.67
C LYS A 3 12.76 -4.36 -19.17
N ARG A 4 12.74 -3.12 -18.70
CA ARG A 4 12.60 -2.80 -17.27
C ARG A 4 11.40 -1.88 -17.05
N VAL A 5 10.59 -2.21 -16.06
CA VAL A 5 9.50 -1.36 -15.61
C VAL A 5 9.79 -0.86 -14.20
N PHE A 6 9.68 0.43 -14.01
CA PHE A 6 9.73 1.09 -12.70
C PHE A 6 8.31 1.55 -12.36
N LEU A 7 7.62 0.79 -11.52
CA LEU A 7 6.30 1.13 -11.03
C LEU A 7 6.43 1.77 -9.66
N ILE A 8 6.08 3.05 -9.55
CA ILE A 8 6.18 3.82 -8.31
C ILE A 8 4.77 4.17 -7.83
N VAL A 9 4.43 3.70 -6.64
CA VAL A 9 3.19 4.03 -5.94
C VAL A 9 3.48 5.15 -4.94
N LEU A 10 2.84 6.30 -5.15
CA LEU A 10 2.75 7.37 -4.18
C LEU A 10 1.60 7.02 -3.23
N ASP A 11 1.91 6.37 -2.12
CA ASP A 11 0.91 5.79 -1.21
C ASP A 11 -0.13 6.84 -0.81
N SER A 12 -1.40 6.60 -1.14
CA SER A 12 -2.54 7.48 -0.90
C SER A 12 -2.68 8.75 -1.78
N PHE A 13 -1.95 8.87 -2.88
CA PHE A 13 -2.02 10.07 -3.74
C PHE A 13 -3.25 10.06 -4.67
N GLY A 14 -4.46 10.21 -4.08
CA GLY A 14 -5.71 10.32 -4.81
C GLY A 14 -5.85 11.64 -5.59
N ILE A 15 -6.74 11.64 -6.58
CA ILE A 15 -6.97 12.79 -7.48
C ILE A 15 -8.46 13.18 -7.58
N GLY A 16 -9.24 12.85 -6.58
CA GLY A 16 -10.65 13.21 -6.46
C GLY A 16 -11.56 12.01 -6.26
N ALA A 17 -12.67 12.24 -5.56
CA ALA A 17 -13.62 11.21 -5.15
C ALA A 17 -14.13 10.37 -6.32
N GLU A 18 -14.21 9.06 -6.12
CA GLU A 18 -14.86 8.14 -7.04
C GLU A 18 -16.40 8.25 -6.99
N PRO A 19 -17.13 7.75 -7.98
CA PRO A 19 -18.58 7.82 -8.02
C PRO A 19 -19.29 7.16 -6.83
N ASP A 20 -18.64 6.14 -6.23
CA ASP A 20 -19.15 5.40 -5.07
C ASP A 20 -18.58 5.90 -3.73
N ALA A 21 -17.80 6.98 -3.73
CA ALA A 21 -17.17 7.53 -2.53
C ALA A 21 -18.17 7.83 -1.39
N ALA A 22 -19.41 8.21 -1.72
CA ALA A 22 -20.46 8.43 -0.74
C ALA A 22 -20.77 7.16 0.09
N ALA A 23 -20.67 5.96 -0.51
CA ALA A 23 -20.88 4.70 0.18
C ALA A 23 -19.78 4.41 1.22
N PHE A 24 -18.61 5.02 1.05
CA PHE A 24 -17.47 4.94 1.98
C PHE A 24 -17.40 6.13 2.95
N GLY A 25 -18.35 7.08 2.84
CA GLY A 25 -18.33 8.31 3.65
C GLY A 25 -17.31 9.36 3.19
N ASP A 26 -16.81 9.24 1.97
CA ASP A 26 -15.68 10.01 1.44
C ASP A 26 -16.09 11.00 0.33
N GLU A 27 -17.38 11.37 0.31
CA GLU A 27 -17.89 12.32 -0.69
C GLU A 27 -17.13 13.65 -0.66
N GLY A 28 -16.68 14.09 -1.82
CA GLY A 28 -16.00 15.38 -2.01
C GLY A 28 -14.51 15.37 -1.63
N THR A 29 -13.93 14.22 -1.29
CA THR A 29 -12.50 14.12 -1.01
C THR A 29 -11.67 14.33 -2.28
N ASN A 30 -10.51 14.96 -2.13
CA ASN A 30 -9.57 15.20 -3.23
C ASN A 30 -8.17 15.46 -2.66
N THR A 31 -7.37 14.44 -2.56
CA THR A 31 -6.01 14.52 -2.01
C THR A 31 -5.14 15.50 -2.80
N LEU A 32 -5.11 15.41 -4.14
CA LEU A 32 -4.37 16.35 -4.98
C LEU A 32 -4.93 17.78 -4.83
N GLY A 33 -6.26 17.91 -4.80
CA GLY A 33 -6.93 19.21 -4.60
C GLY A 33 -6.52 19.90 -3.31
N ALA A 34 -6.33 19.11 -2.23
CA ALA A 34 -5.93 19.63 -0.92
C ALA A 34 -4.51 20.21 -0.90
N ILE A 35 -3.60 19.70 -1.72
CA ILE A 35 -2.18 20.06 -1.68
C ILE A 35 -1.72 20.98 -2.82
N ALA A 36 -2.41 20.96 -3.97
CA ALA A 36 -1.94 21.60 -5.20
C ALA A 36 -1.76 23.12 -5.11
N ASN A 37 -2.51 23.80 -4.25
CA ASN A 37 -2.41 25.24 -4.02
C ASN A 37 -1.53 25.61 -2.82
N HIS A 38 -0.93 24.63 -2.14
CA HIS A 38 -0.06 24.91 -1.00
C HIS A 38 1.30 25.44 -1.46
N PRO A 39 1.91 26.46 -0.80
CA PRO A 39 3.21 27.01 -1.19
C PRO A 39 4.35 25.99 -1.30
N ASN A 40 4.26 24.89 -0.57
CA ASN A 40 5.25 23.80 -0.64
C ASN A 40 5.06 22.89 -1.85
N PHE A 41 3.99 23.03 -2.63
CA PHE A 41 3.71 22.21 -3.80
C PHE A 41 4.32 22.86 -5.05
N ASN A 42 5.35 22.22 -5.62
CA ASN A 42 5.98 22.63 -6.86
C ASN A 42 6.39 21.39 -7.67
N CYS A 43 5.53 20.97 -8.60
CA CYS A 43 5.66 19.69 -9.31
C CYS A 43 5.67 19.86 -10.84
N PRO A 44 6.69 20.57 -11.41
CA PRO A 44 6.76 20.79 -12.84
C PRO A 44 6.99 19.52 -13.67
N ASN A 45 7.61 18.49 -13.12
CA ASN A 45 7.86 17.23 -13.82
C ASN A 45 6.61 16.33 -13.83
N LEU A 46 5.84 16.28 -12.75
CA LEU A 46 4.52 15.65 -12.74
C LEU A 46 3.56 16.37 -13.71
N LYS A 47 3.63 17.70 -13.79
CA LYS A 47 2.90 18.46 -14.82
C LYS A 47 3.29 17.99 -16.22
N LYS A 48 4.59 17.92 -16.53
CA LYS A 48 5.09 17.43 -17.83
C LYS A 48 4.69 15.99 -18.14
N LEU A 49 4.57 15.13 -17.13
CA LEU A 49 4.06 13.77 -17.32
C LEU A 49 2.56 13.75 -17.64
N GLY A 50 1.83 14.84 -17.43
CA GLY A 50 0.41 14.96 -17.72
C GLY A 50 -0.51 14.87 -16.51
N LEU A 51 -0.01 15.00 -15.27
CA LEU A 51 -0.85 14.90 -14.06
C LEU A 51 -2.08 15.81 -14.11
N PHE A 52 -1.89 17.08 -14.51
CA PHE A 52 -2.99 18.05 -14.60
C PHE A 52 -3.79 17.96 -15.91
N ASN A 53 -3.39 17.10 -16.84
CA ASN A 53 -4.14 16.80 -18.06
C ASN A 53 -5.18 15.68 -17.84
N ILE A 54 -5.01 14.89 -16.77
CA ILE A 54 -5.91 13.78 -16.44
C ILE A 54 -7.34 14.28 -16.32
N ASP A 55 -8.26 13.53 -16.90
CA ASP A 55 -9.69 13.83 -16.85
C ASP A 55 -10.20 13.93 -15.39
N GLY A 56 -11.01 14.96 -15.11
CA GLY A 56 -11.52 15.25 -13.76
C GLY A 56 -10.55 15.95 -12.82
N VAL A 57 -9.27 16.13 -13.16
CA VAL A 57 -8.36 16.99 -12.41
C VAL A 57 -8.64 18.45 -12.74
N THR A 58 -9.07 19.22 -11.72
CA THR A 58 -9.50 20.61 -11.86
C THR A 58 -8.54 21.61 -11.24
N VAL A 59 -7.42 21.14 -10.68
CA VAL A 59 -6.37 21.95 -10.06
C VAL A 59 -5.11 21.98 -10.94
N GLY A 60 -4.29 22.97 -10.75
CA GLY A 60 -3.06 23.15 -11.53
C GLY A 60 -3.31 23.59 -12.98
N GLU A 61 -2.26 23.70 -13.73
CA GLU A 61 -2.31 24.05 -15.17
C GLU A 61 -1.94 22.84 -16.02
N LYS A 62 -2.75 22.56 -17.04
CA LYS A 62 -2.44 21.53 -18.04
C LYS A 62 -1.13 21.82 -18.74
N ASP A 63 -0.39 20.77 -19.09
CA ASP A 63 0.74 20.92 -20.01
C ASP A 63 0.25 20.83 -21.46
N ALA A 64 0.73 21.73 -22.31
CA ALA A 64 0.33 21.76 -23.72
C ALA A 64 0.93 20.61 -24.52
N THR A 65 2.06 20.06 -24.07
CA THR A 65 2.83 19.01 -24.74
C THR A 65 3.36 18.00 -23.75
N PRO A 66 2.48 17.24 -23.08
CA PRO A 66 2.92 16.25 -22.08
C PRO A 66 3.89 15.23 -22.68
N ILE A 67 4.93 14.88 -21.95
CA ILE A 67 5.92 13.88 -22.38
C ILE A 67 5.49 12.45 -22.03
N GLY A 68 4.48 12.28 -21.17
CA GLY A 68 3.91 11.01 -20.80
C GLY A 68 2.55 10.74 -21.43
N SER A 69 2.13 9.49 -21.41
CA SER A 69 0.73 9.08 -21.54
C SER A 69 0.09 9.08 -20.15
N PHE A 70 -1.19 9.38 -20.05
CA PHE A 70 -1.84 9.57 -18.76
C PHE A 70 -3.29 9.07 -18.75
N ALA A 71 -3.74 8.62 -17.58
CA ALA A 71 -5.10 8.21 -17.28
C ALA A 71 -5.45 8.52 -15.84
N ARG A 72 -6.73 8.44 -15.50
CA ARG A 72 -7.16 8.16 -14.13
C ARG A 72 -7.65 6.72 -14.04
N LEU A 73 -7.39 6.07 -12.90
CA LEU A 73 -7.88 4.74 -12.62
C LEU A 73 -8.95 4.82 -11.52
N GLN A 74 -10.01 4.05 -11.71
CA GLN A 74 -11.04 3.82 -10.70
C GLN A 74 -10.81 2.46 -10.05
N GLU A 75 -10.87 2.39 -8.73
CA GLU A 75 -10.76 1.13 -8.02
C GLU A 75 -12.03 0.30 -8.19
N GLN A 76 -11.88 -0.94 -8.61
CA GLN A 76 -12.98 -1.90 -8.75
C GLN A 76 -13.21 -2.70 -7.48
N SER A 77 -12.18 -2.88 -6.67
CA SER A 77 -12.27 -3.57 -5.38
C SER A 77 -13.15 -2.82 -4.40
N MET A 78 -13.76 -3.57 -3.46
CA MET A 78 -14.66 -3.03 -2.44
C MET A 78 -13.92 -2.59 -1.17
N GLY A 79 -12.67 -2.17 -1.28
CA GLY A 79 -11.84 -1.61 -0.22
C GLY A 79 -11.34 -0.22 -0.56
N LYS A 80 -10.60 0.37 0.34
CA LYS A 80 -9.85 1.62 0.14
C LYS A 80 -8.56 1.62 0.96
N ASP A 81 -8.05 0.43 1.23
CA ASP A 81 -6.84 0.25 2.03
C ASP A 81 -5.64 -0.14 1.16
N THR A 82 -4.46 0.09 1.69
CA THR A 82 -3.18 -0.16 0.99
C THR A 82 -3.07 -1.59 0.44
N THR A 83 -3.52 -2.59 1.20
CA THR A 83 -3.42 -3.99 0.78
C THR A 83 -4.28 -4.26 -0.44
N ILE A 84 -5.56 -3.91 -0.37
CA ILE A 84 -6.53 -4.10 -1.45
C ILE A 84 -6.13 -3.31 -2.69
N GLY A 85 -5.75 -2.04 -2.55
CA GLY A 85 -5.32 -1.20 -3.67
C GLY A 85 -4.09 -1.77 -4.39
N HIS A 86 -3.08 -2.24 -3.64
CA HIS A 86 -1.90 -2.87 -4.24
C HIS A 86 -2.20 -4.22 -4.89
N TRP A 87 -3.10 -5.03 -4.31
CA TRP A 87 -3.51 -6.27 -4.96
C TRP A 87 -4.22 -6.00 -6.29
N GLU A 88 -5.07 -4.96 -6.35
CA GLU A 88 -5.72 -4.59 -7.61
C GLU A 88 -4.71 -4.03 -8.62
N ILE A 89 -3.74 -3.21 -8.21
CA ILE A 89 -2.61 -2.79 -9.05
C ILE A 89 -1.88 -4.01 -9.63
N ALA A 90 -1.75 -5.07 -8.84
CA ALA A 90 -1.14 -6.34 -9.28
C ALA A 90 -2.10 -7.31 -9.99
N GLY A 91 -3.31 -6.86 -10.36
CA GLY A 91 -4.27 -7.59 -11.19
C GLY A 91 -5.22 -8.49 -10.43
N VAL A 92 -5.46 -8.24 -9.12
CA VAL A 92 -6.38 -9.02 -8.30
C VAL A 92 -7.44 -8.13 -7.67
N VAL A 93 -8.62 -8.10 -8.26
CA VAL A 93 -9.79 -7.40 -7.72
C VAL A 93 -10.36 -8.16 -6.51
N SER A 94 -10.63 -7.43 -5.44
CA SER A 94 -11.24 -7.95 -4.21
C SER A 94 -12.71 -7.55 -4.15
N PRO A 95 -13.66 -8.49 -4.36
CA PRO A 95 -15.09 -8.17 -4.41
C PRO A 95 -15.69 -7.86 -3.04
N LYS A 96 -14.94 -8.05 -1.97
CA LYS A 96 -15.33 -7.76 -0.59
C LYS A 96 -14.19 -7.01 0.11
N PRO A 97 -14.53 -6.09 1.04
CA PRO A 97 -13.52 -5.46 1.88
C PRO A 97 -12.88 -6.51 2.82
N LEU A 98 -11.69 -6.18 3.34
CA LEU A 98 -11.12 -6.96 4.43
C LEU A 98 -12.03 -6.89 5.66
N PRO A 99 -12.22 -8.02 6.38
CA PRO A 99 -13.14 -8.04 7.51
C PRO A 99 -12.63 -7.20 8.67
N THR A 100 -13.53 -6.51 9.35
CA THR A 100 -13.29 -5.78 10.60
C THR A 100 -14.16 -6.37 11.71
N PHE A 101 -13.74 -6.24 12.96
CA PHE A 101 -14.39 -6.86 14.10
C PHE A 101 -14.69 -5.82 15.19
N PRO A 102 -15.69 -4.93 14.97
CA PRO A 102 -16.00 -3.85 15.91
C PRO A 102 -16.49 -4.34 17.29
N ASP A 103 -17.03 -5.54 17.35
CA ASP A 103 -17.50 -6.17 18.59
C ASP A 103 -16.52 -7.21 19.17
N GLY A 104 -15.32 -7.33 18.57
CA GLY A 104 -14.36 -8.40 18.87
C GLY A 104 -14.54 -9.61 17.97
N PHE A 105 -13.58 -10.54 18.05
CA PHE A 105 -13.62 -11.79 17.28
C PHE A 105 -14.62 -12.77 17.87
N PRO A 106 -15.21 -13.67 17.05
CA PRO A 106 -16.12 -14.72 17.55
C PRO A 106 -15.49 -15.58 18.65
N ASP A 107 -16.27 -15.93 19.67
CA ASP A 107 -15.80 -16.73 20.80
C ASP A 107 -15.21 -18.07 20.34
N SER A 108 -15.78 -18.69 19.31
CA SER A 108 -15.25 -19.94 18.73
C SER A 108 -13.83 -19.80 18.21
N LEU A 109 -13.52 -18.68 17.57
CA LEU A 109 -12.18 -18.38 17.05
C LEU A 109 -11.19 -18.15 18.21
N ILE A 110 -11.62 -17.42 19.24
CA ILE A 110 -10.80 -17.15 20.42
C ILE A 110 -10.51 -18.48 21.17
N HIS A 111 -11.51 -19.34 21.37
CA HIS A 111 -11.33 -20.65 22.01
C HIS A 111 -10.36 -21.53 21.22
N GLU A 112 -10.47 -21.57 19.88
CA GLU A 112 -9.53 -22.31 19.05
C GLU A 112 -8.08 -21.76 19.19
N PHE A 113 -7.93 -20.43 19.27
CA PHE A 113 -6.63 -19.80 19.49
C PHE A 113 -6.05 -20.14 20.87
N GLU A 114 -6.88 -20.12 21.94
CA GLU A 114 -6.50 -20.55 23.29
C GLU A 114 -6.05 -22.00 23.32
N GLU A 115 -6.80 -22.91 22.68
CA GLU A 115 -6.44 -24.32 22.61
C GLU A 115 -5.10 -24.56 21.90
N LYS A 116 -4.87 -23.86 20.79
CA LYS A 116 -3.65 -24.03 19.98
C LYS A 116 -2.41 -23.39 20.62
N THR A 117 -2.59 -22.31 21.37
CA THR A 117 -1.47 -21.61 22.04
C THR A 117 -1.21 -22.08 23.46
N GLY A 118 -2.22 -22.66 24.12
CA GLY A 118 -2.17 -23.06 25.51
C GLY A 118 -2.32 -21.89 26.49
N HIS A 119 -2.65 -20.69 26.01
CA HIS A 119 -2.83 -19.50 26.82
C HIS A 119 -4.27 -19.00 26.76
N LYS A 120 -4.76 -18.48 27.88
CA LYS A 120 -6.02 -17.75 27.93
C LYS A 120 -5.90 -16.41 27.21
N VAL A 121 -6.99 -15.96 26.62
CA VAL A 121 -7.08 -14.65 25.95
C VAL A 121 -7.80 -13.63 26.85
N LEU A 122 -7.24 -12.44 26.95
CA LEU A 122 -7.86 -11.27 27.58
C LEU A 122 -8.19 -10.21 26.54
N CYS A 123 -9.17 -9.35 26.84
CA CYS A 123 -9.65 -8.22 26.07
C CYS A 123 -10.61 -8.61 24.94
N ASN A 124 -10.14 -9.10 23.81
CA ASN A 124 -10.90 -9.44 22.60
C ASN A 124 -11.92 -8.36 22.18
N LYS A 125 -11.48 -7.13 22.02
CA LYS A 125 -12.31 -6.00 21.56
C LYS A 125 -11.45 -4.90 20.93
N PRO A 126 -12.04 -3.92 20.26
CA PRO A 126 -11.30 -2.74 19.80
C PRO A 126 -10.70 -1.98 20.98
N TYR A 127 -9.39 -1.67 20.87
CA TYR A 127 -8.68 -1.00 21.96
C TYR A 127 -7.49 -0.17 21.45
N SER A 128 -7.18 0.91 22.16
CA SER A 128 -5.92 1.61 21.98
C SER A 128 -4.76 0.74 22.45
N GLY A 129 -3.76 0.56 21.62
CA GLY A 129 -2.67 -0.36 21.92
C GLY A 129 -1.72 0.09 23.04
N THR A 130 -1.77 1.34 23.50
CA THR A 130 -1.07 1.79 24.72
C THR A 130 -1.97 1.63 25.94
N GLN A 131 -3.26 1.92 25.79
CA GLN A 131 -4.21 1.80 26.89
C GLN A 131 -4.48 0.34 27.26
N VAL A 132 -4.51 -0.57 26.28
CA VAL A 132 -4.74 -2.00 26.54
C VAL A 132 -3.68 -2.61 27.46
N LEU A 133 -2.43 -2.14 27.37
CA LEU A 133 -1.37 -2.60 28.26
C LEU A 133 -1.60 -2.13 29.69
N LYS A 134 -2.06 -0.89 29.88
CA LYS A 134 -2.35 -0.36 31.23
C LYS A 134 -3.51 -1.11 31.89
N ASP A 135 -4.53 -1.45 31.12
CA ASP A 135 -5.75 -2.03 31.64
C ASP A 135 -5.67 -3.57 31.82
N TYR A 136 -4.91 -4.26 30.98
CA TYR A 136 -4.84 -5.73 30.97
C TYR A 136 -3.44 -6.29 31.26
N GLY A 137 -2.38 -5.49 31.21
CA GLY A 137 -0.99 -5.98 31.27
C GLY A 137 -0.67 -6.72 32.57
N GLU A 138 -1.05 -6.17 33.74
CA GLU A 138 -0.81 -6.83 35.05
C GLU A 138 -1.59 -8.14 35.17
N GLN A 139 -2.85 -8.17 34.71
CA GLN A 139 -3.66 -9.37 34.72
C GLN A 139 -3.07 -10.43 33.79
N ALA A 140 -2.65 -10.05 32.58
CA ALA A 140 -2.04 -10.95 31.62
C ALA A 140 -0.77 -11.60 32.17
N MET A 141 0.08 -10.83 32.84
CA MET A 141 1.28 -11.35 33.48
C MET A 141 0.97 -12.30 34.65
N LYS A 142 -0.06 -12.01 35.44
CA LYS A 142 -0.46 -12.83 36.59
C LYS A 142 -1.09 -14.17 36.16
N GLU A 143 -1.88 -14.16 35.09
CA GLU A 143 -2.65 -15.32 34.63
C GLU A 143 -1.94 -16.08 33.51
N ASP A 144 -0.73 -15.66 33.10
CA ASP A 144 -0.01 -16.20 31.94
C ASP A 144 -0.89 -16.19 30.67
N ALA A 145 -1.55 -15.04 30.43
CA ALA A 145 -2.52 -14.86 29.38
C ALA A 145 -1.97 -13.96 28.25
N LEU A 146 -2.51 -14.14 27.03
CA LEU A 146 -2.27 -13.26 25.89
C LEU A 146 -3.34 -12.15 25.84
N ILE A 147 -2.94 -10.94 25.47
CA ILE A 147 -3.89 -9.85 25.22
C ILE A 147 -4.18 -9.80 23.73
N VAL A 148 -5.42 -10.14 23.35
CA VAL A 148 -5.89 -10.02 21.95
C VAL A 148 -6.78 -8.80 21.84
N TYR A 149 -6.51 -7.95 20.84
CA TYR A 149 -7.32 -6.76 20.56
C TYR A 149 -7.28 -6.41 19.07
N THR A 150 -8.21 -5.58 18.66
CA THR A 150 -8.32 -5.07 17.29
C THR A 150 -8.38 -3.54 17.26
N SER A 151 -8.71 -2.96 16.12
CA SER A 151 -8.97 -1.53 15.92
C SER A 151 -10.04 -1.35 14.85
N ALA A 152 -10.21 -0.14 14.32
CA ALA A 152 -11.04 0.12 13.15
C ALA A 152 -10.49 -0.55 11.88
N ASP A 153 -9.17 -0.85 11.87
CA ASP A 153 -8.53 -1.57 10.77
C ASP A 153 -8.79 -3.08 10.84
N SER A 154 -8.53 -3.76 9.72
CA SER A 154 -8.62 -5.22 9.62
C SER A 154 -7.38 -5.89 10.23
N VAL A 155 -7.31 -5.97 11.55
CA VAL A 155 -6.13 -6.45 12.28
C VAL A 155 -6.51 -7.34 13.47
N PHE A 156 -5.68 -8.37 13.71
CA PHE A 156 -5.66 -9.20 14.91
C PHE A 156 -4.33 -8.96 15.62
N GLN A 157 -4.35 -8.33 16.79
CA GLN A 157 -3.14 -7.96 17.50
C GLN A 157 -3.00 -8.81 18.78
N VAL A 158 -1.80 -9.33 18.99
CA VAL A 158 -1.46 -10.16 20.15
C VAL A 158 -0.35 -9.48 20.94
N ALA A 159 -0.65 -9.05 22.16
CA ALA A 159 0.35 -8.48 23.05
C ALA A 159 0.70 -9.47 24.19
N ALA A 160 1.99 -9.54 24.48
CA ALA A 160 2.54 -10.33 25.60
C ALA A 160 3.81 -9.67 26.15
N ASN A 161 4.06 -9.89 27.44
CA ASN A 161 5.28 -9.41 28.08
C ASN A 161 6.47 -10.32 27.73
N GLU A 162 7.55 -9.73 27.21
CA GLU A 162 8.74 -10.48 26.73
C GLU A 162 9.46 -11.26 27.85
N GLU A 163 9.30 -10.85 29.12
CA GLU A 163 9.89 -11.57 30.26
C GLU A 163 9.18 -12.93 30.51
N LEU A 164 7.89 -13.04 30.13
CA LEU A 164 7.07 -14.23 30.36
C LEU A 164 6.89 -15.06 29.08
N VAL A 165 6.61 -14.36 27.96
CA VAL A 165 6.45 -14.97 26.63
C VAL A 165 7.60 -14.49 25.76
N PRO A 166 8.65 -15.30 25.54
CA PRO A 166 9.76 -14.94 24.67
C PRO A 166 9.28 -14.50 23.29
N VAL A 167 9.95 -13.54 22.67
CA VAL A 167 9.53 -12.93 21.39
C VAL A 167 9.29 -13.98 20.30
N HIS A 168 10.14 -15.01 20.20
CA HIS A 168 9.98 -16.08 19.22
C HIS A 168 8.72 -16.92 19.44
N GLU A 169 8.29 -17.11 20.70
CA GLU A 169 7.03 -17.78 21.03
C GLU A 169 5.83 -16.91 20.65
N LEU A 170 5.87 -15.61 20.94
CA LEU A 170 4.84 -14.67 20.50
C LEU A 170 4.69 -14.68 18.98
N TYR A 171 5.80 -14.73 18.24
CA TYR A 171 5.76 -14.84 16.77
C TYR A 171 5.10 -16.13 16.33
N ARG A 172 5.43 -17.26 16.96
CA ARG A 172 4.77 -18.56 16.70
C ARG A 172 3.26 -18.51 16.97
N TYR A 173 2.81 -17.84 18.03
CA TYR A 173 1.39 -17.65 18.29
C TYR A 173 0.71 -16.78 17.23
N CYS A 174 1.39 -15.76 16.74
CA CYS A 174 0.89 -14.96 15.62
C CYS A 174 0.84 -15.76 14.30
N GLU A 175 1.77 -16.67 14.05
CA GLU A 175 1.71 -17.61 12.92
C GLU A 175 0.50 -18.54 13.02
N ILE A 176 0.21 -19.08 14.22
CA ILE A 176 -1.00 -19.87 14.47
C ILE A 176 -2.25 -19.03 14.16
N ALA A 177 -2.31 -17.79 14.67
CA ALA A 177 -3.43 -16.90 14.38
C ALA A 177 -3.56 -16.64 12.87
N ARG A 178 -2.45 -16.41 12.16
CA ARG A 178 -2.47 -16.17 10.70
C ARG A 178 -3.05 -17.35 9.93
N GLU A 179 -2.71 -18.58 10.33
CA GLU A 179 -3.26 -19.78 9.72
C GLU A 179 -4.76 -19.98 9.99
N MET A 180 -5.24 -19.56 11.16
CA MET A 180 -6.66 -19.61 11.52
C MET A 180 -7.49 -18.53 10.83
N LEU A 181 -6.93 -17.33 10.67
CA LEU A 181 -7.61 -16.13 10.17
C LEU A 181 -7.59 -16.08 8.63
N LYS A 182 -8.37 -16.97 8.00
CA LYS A 182 -8.54 -17.09 6.54
C LYS A 182 -10.02 -16.97 6.15
N GLY A 183 -10.30 -16.79 4.87
CA GLY A 183 -11.66 -16.69 4.36
C GLY A 183 -12.41 -15.49 4.98
N GLU A 184 -13.56 -15.74 5.58
CA GLU A 184 -14.40 -14.69 6.21
C GLU A 184 -13.73 -14.02 7.42
N TYR A 185 -12.75 -14.67 8.05
CA TYR A 185 -11.95 -14.15 9.16
C TYR A 185 -10.59 -13.61 8.71
N GLY A 186 -10.35 -13.53 7.42
CA GLY A 186 -9.08 -13.17 6.83
C GLY A 186 -8.72 -11.68 7.02
N VAL A 187 -8.39 -11.30 8.26
CA VAL A 187 -7.89 -9.94 8.54
C VAL A 187 -6.62 -9.63 7.76
N GLY A 188 -6.45 -8.38 7.38
CA GLY A 188 -5.31 -7.93 6.57
C GLY A 188 -3.97 -8.17 7.24
N ARG A 189 -3.90 -8.04 8.57
CA ARG A 189 -2.65 -8.27 9.33
C ARG A 189 -2.91 -8.96 10.68
N VAL A 190 -2.03 -9.89 11.03
CA VAL A 190 -1.83 -10.36 12.40
C VAL A 190 -0.56 -9.70 12.93
N ILE A 191 -0.62 -9.08 14.10
CA ILE A 191 0.46 -8.25 14.61
C ILE A 191 0.91 -8.72 15.98
N ALA A 192 2.18 -9.12 16.10
CA ALA A 192 2.84 -9.31 17.38
C ALA A 192 3.17 -7.96 18.03
N ARG A 193 2.73 -7.76 19.25
CA ARG A 193 2.90 -6.54 20.05
C ARG A 193 3.60 -6.83 21.36
N PRO A 194 4.88 -7.20 21.36
CA PRO A 194 5.61 -7.44 22.59
C PRO A 194 5.78 -6.15 23.41
N PHE A 195 5.76 -6.30 24.74
CA PHE A 195 5.94 -5.20 25.66
C PHE A 195 6.80 -5.61 26.86
N LEU A 196 7.32 -4.63 27.57
CA LEU A 196 8.07 -4.77 28.82
C LEU A 196 7.48 -3.84 29.88
N GLY A 197 7.95 -4.01 31.13
CA GLY A 197 7.44 -3.34 32.31
C GLY A 197 6.69 -4.32 33.21
N ARG A 198 6.29 -3.87 34.41
CA ARG A 198 5.65 -4.74 35.44
C ARG A 198 4.35 -4.17 35.98
N THR A 199 4.10 -2.89 35.78
CA THR A 199 2.91 -2.18 36.26
C THR A 199 2.33 -1.30 35.17
N ALA A 200 1.09 -0.87 35.34
CA ALA A 200 0.38 0.00 34.38
C ALA A 200 1.18 1.25 34.00
N ASP A 201 1.94 1.81 34.94
CA ASP A 201 2.73 3.02 34.72
C ASP A 201 4.09 2.76 34.04
N THR A 202 4.55 1.51 34.03
CA THR A 202 5.87 1.12 33.51
C THR A 202 5.81 0.35 32.20
N PHE A 203 4.62 -0.06 31.75
CA PHE A 203 4.48 -0.78 30.48
C PHE A 203 4.83 0.08 29.27
N TYR A 204 5.64 -0.48 28.39
CA TYR A 204 5.98 0.12 27.10
C TYR A 204 6.14 -0.96 26.02
N ARG A 205 5.79 -0.60 24.81
CA ARG A 205 5.99 -1.47 23.62
C ARG A 205 7.45 -1.52 23.25
N THR A 206 7.95 -2.71 22.93
CA THR A 206 9.31 -2.88 22.42
C THR A 206 9.36 -2.68 20.91
N THR A 207 10.57 -2.67 20.37
CA THR A 207 10.82 -2.59 18.92
C THR A 207 10.60 -3.93 18.18
N ASN A 208 10.31 -5.01 18.92
CA ASN A 208 10.13 -6.36 18.38
C ASN A 208 8.71 -6.60 17.83
N ARG A 209 8.03 -5.55 17.38
CA ARG A 209 6.80 -5.68 16.61
C ARG A 209 7.05 -6.50 15.36
N HIS A 210 6.14 -7.43 15.05
CA HIS A 210 6.17 -8.23 13.83
C HIS A 210 4.78 -8.35 13.23
N ASP A 211 4.64 -8.01 11.96
CA ASP A 211 3.38 -8.05 11.22
C ASP A 211 3.40 -9.24 10.24
N LEU A 212 2.35 -10.04 10.27
CA LEU A 212 2.07 -11.12 9.33
C LEU A 212 0.89 -10.70 8.44
N SER A 213 1.17 -10.44 7.18
CA SER A 213 0.18 -9.98 6.21
C SER A 213 -0.69 -11.14 5.71
N LEU A 214 -1.89 -10.81 5.23
CA LEU A 214 -2.70 -11.73 4.46
C LEU A 214 -2.10 -11.87 3.06
N LYS A 215 -1.97 -13.10 2.59
CA LYS A 215 -1.55 -13.35 1.20
C LYS A 215 -2.64 -12.97 0.21
N PRO A 216 -2.29 -12.53 -0.99
CA PRO A 216 -3.26 -12.38 -2.05
C PRO A 216 -4.06 -13.66 -2.26
N PRO A 217 -5.37 -13.58 -2.58
CA PRO A 217 -6.24 -14.76 -2.67
C PRO A 217 -5.93 -15.66 -3.88
N ARG A 218 -5.16 -15.17 -4.83
CA ARG A 218 -4.70 -15.88 -6.02
C ARG A 218 -3.40 -15.27 -6.55
N LYS A 219 -2.78 -15.93 -7.53
CA LYS A 219 -1.56 -15.41 -8.17
C LYS A 219 -1.77 -14.00 -8.70
N THR A 220 -0.81 -13.15 -8.42
CA THR A 220 -0.73 -11.75 -8.85
C THR A 220 0.22 -11.60 -10.04
N MET A 221 0.32 -10.39 -10.58
CA MET A 221 1.36 -10.03 -11.55
C MET A 221 2.77 -10.42 -11.07
N LEU A 222 3.05 -10.26 -9.76
CA LEU A 222 4.37 -10.58 -9.21
C LEU A 222 4.71 -12.06 -9.39
N ASP A 223 3.74 -12.94 -9.12
CA ASP A 223 3.90 -14.39 -9.29
C ASP A 223 4.12 -14.76 -10.75
N LEU A 224 3.33 -14.19 -11.67
CA LEU A 224 3.43 -14.47 -13.09
C LEU A 224 4.78 -14.02 -13.66
N LEU A 225 5.28 -12.86 -13.26
CA LEU A 225 6.59 -12.35 -13.67
C LEU A 225 7.71 -13.27 -13.15
N LYS A 226 7.67 -13.62 -11.87
CA LYS A 226 8.64 -14.55 -11.27
C LYS A 226 8.62 -15.92 -11.94
N ASP A 227 7.45 -16.48 -12.16
CA ASP A 227 7.30 -17.78 -12.85
C ASP A 227 7.84 -17.75 -14.28
N ALA A 228 7.78 -16.58 -14.94
CA ALA A 228 8.37 -16.35 -16.25
C ALA A 228 9.87 -16.02 -16.22
N GLY A 229 10.51 -16.11 -15.05
CA GLY A 229 11.95 -15.86 -14.89
C GLY A 229 12.32 -14.36 -14.93
N ARG A 230 11.36 -13.45 -14.68
CA ARG A 230 11.61 -12.02 -14.61
C ARG A 230 11.97 -11.61 -13.19
N ASP A 231 12.77 -10.56 -13.06
CA ASP A 231 13.05 -9.95 -11.77
C ASP A 231 11.81 -9.21 -11.25
N VAL A 232 11.55 -9.37 -9.94
CA VAL A 232 10.53 -8.62 -9.20
C VAL A 232 11.18 -8.04 -7.95
N ILE A 233 11.63 -6.79 -8.08
CA ILE A 233 12.37 -6.08 -7.04
C ILE A 233 11.37 -5.24 -6.24
N ALA A 234 11.11 -5.65 -5.00
CA ALA A 234 10.21 -4.98 -4.08
C ALA A 234 10.94 -3.92 -3.25
N VAL A 235 10.59 -2.65 -3.43
CA VAL A 235 11.17 -1.52 -2.68
C VAL A 235 10.13 -0.95 -1.71
N GLY A 236 10.50 -0.81 -0.45
CA GLY A 236 9.61 -0.34 0.61
C GLY A 236 8.67 -1.43 1.13
N LYS A 237 7.39 -1.11 1.29
CA LYS A 237 6.38 -2.01 1.86
C LYS A 237 5.91 -3.13 0.92
N ILE A 238 6.29 -3.14 -0.34
CA ILE A 238 5.77 -4.09 -1.33
C ILE A 238 5.92 -5.54 -0.86
N PHE A 239 7.09 -5.92 -0.35
CA PHE A 239 7.29 -7.27 0.18
C PHE A 239 6.27 -7.64 1.26
N ASP A 240 6.02 -6.73 2.19
CA ASP A 240 5.13 -6.97 3.32
C ASP A 240 3.65 -6.96 2.88
N ILE A 241 3.26 -6.12 1.91
CA ILE A 241 1.90 -6.07 1.34
C ILE A 241 1.53 -7.39 0.65
N PHE A 242 2.48 -8.02 -0.05
CA PHE A 242 2.27 -9.29 -0.76
C PHE A 242 2.72 -10.51 0.04
N ASP A 243 3.12 -10.35 1.31
CA ASP A 243 3.70 -11.42 2.14
C ASP A 243 4.85 -12.18 1.45
N GLY A 244 5.63 -11.46 0.64
CA GLY A 244 6.75 -11.98 -0.14
C GLY A 244 6.38 -12.80 -1.37
N GLU A 245 5.10 -13.02 -1.65
CA GLU A 245 4.65 -13.78 -2.82
C GLU A 245 5.10 -13.10 -4.12
N GLY A 246 5.66 -13.85 -5.02
CA GLY A 246 6.13 -13.37 -6.33
C GLY A 246 7.38 -12.47 -6.31
N VAL A 247 7.90 -12.10 -5.14
CA VAL A 247 9.08 -11.23 -5.02
C VAL A 247 10.37 -12.03 -5.22
N THR A 248 11.32 -11.48 -5.99
CA THR A 248 12.65 -12.06 -6.19
C THR A 248 13.73 -11.35 -5.36
N GLU A 249 13.55 -10.06 -5.10
CA GLU A 249 14.47 -9.26 -4.27
C GLU A 249 13.70 -8.27 -3.41
N LYS A 250 14.12 -8.12 -2.15
CA LYS A 250 13.54 -7.16 -1.18
C LYS A 250 14.53 -6.08 -0.83
N ILE A 251 14.14 -4.82 -0.99
CA ILE A 251 14.88 -3.63 -0.56
C ILE A 251 14.05 -2.91 0.51
N LYS A 252 14.47 -3.01 1.76
CA LYS A 252 13.83 -2.30 2.87
C LYS A 252 14.12 -0.81 2.81
N THR A 253 13.12 0.00 3.11
CA THR A 253 13.26 1.46 3.22
C THR A 253 12.83 1.96 4.59
N THR A 254 13.27 3.15 4.93
CA THR A 254 12.91 3.86 6.17
C THR A 254 11.97 5.04 5.93
N GLY A 255 11.61 5.31 4.68
CA GLY A 255 10.73 6.38 4.25
C GLY A 255 10.95 6.75 2.78
N ASN A 256 10.29 7.81 2.31
CA ASN A 256 10.32 8.22 0.90
C ASN A 256 11.73 8.58 0.41
N THR A 257 12.48 9.38 1.16
CA THR A 257 13.84 9.81 0.77
C THR A 257 14.75 8.61 0.50
N ASN A 258 14.67 7.61 1.36
CA ASN A 258 15.43 6.38 1.23
C ASN A 258 14.90 5.50 0.06
N GLY A 259 13.59 5.42 -0.11
CA GLY A 259 12.94 4.73 -1.24
C GLY A 259 13.32 5.34 -2.59
N ILE A 260 13.31 6.66 -2.69
CA ILE A 260 13.75 7.42 -3.87
C ILE A 260 15.22 7.13 -4.19
N ALA A 261 16.10 7.14 -3.18
CA ALA A 261 17.53 6.88 -3.37
C ALA A 261 17.79 5.46 -3.91
N PHE A 262 17.11 4.45 -3.37
CA PHE A 262 17.22 3.07 -3.88
C PHE A 262 16.64 2.93 -5.28
N THR A 263 15.52 3.58 -5.57
CA THR A 263 14.93 3.57 -6.92
C THR A 263 15.90 4.17 -7.95
N LYS A 264 16.56 5.29 -7.60
CA LYS A 264 17.60 5.89 -8.44
C LYS A 264 18.81 4.96 -8.63
N ALA A 265 19.22 4.25 -7.59
CA ALA A 265 20.31 3.27 -7.69
C ALA A 265 19.96 2.09 -8.62
N LEU A 266 18.71 1.63 -8.63
CA LEU A 266 18.23 0.59 -9.55
C LEU A 266 18.33 0.99 -11.03
N GLN A 267 18.30 2.28 -11.35
CA GLN A 267 18.44 2.77 -12.72
C GLN A 267 19.81 2.36 -13.34
N THR A 268 20.85 2.24 -12.54
CA THR A 268 22.20 1.85 -12.98
C THR A 268 22.43 0.34 -13.01
N ARG A 269 21.53 -0.44 -12.39
CA ARG A 269 21.61 -1.92 -12.36
C ARG A 269 21.05 -2.52 -13.63
N ASP A 270 21.57 -3.68 -13.98
CA ASP A 270 21.01 -4.53 -15.02
C ASP A 270 20.02 -5.51 -14.38
N PHE A 271 18.80 -5.51 -14.88
CA PHE A 271 17.74 -6.46 -14.55
C PHE A 271 16.69 -6.48 -15.68
N GLU A 272 15.93 -7.56 -15.80
CA GLU A 272 14.84 -7.66 -16.75
C GLU A 272 13.55 -8.00 -16.00
N GLY A 273 12.63 -7.04 -15.89
CA GLY A 273 11.41 -7.21 -15.12
C GLY A 273 10.90 -5.94 -14.47
N LEU A 274 10.45 -6.05 -13.23
CA LEU A 274 9.74 -5.02 -12.49
C LEU A 274 10.52 -4.56 -11.25
N ALA A 275 10.73 -3.26 -11.12
CA ALA A 275 11.01 -2.60 -9.85
C ALA A 275 9.69 -1.99 -9.33
N PHE A 276 9.12 -2.57 -8.29
CA PHE A 276 7.87 -2.13 -7.69
C PHE A 276 8.17 -1.38 -6.40
N VAL A 277 7.84 -0.10 -6.36
CA VAL A 277 8.23 0.84 -5.31
C VAL A 277 6.99 1.38 -4.60
N ASN A 278 6.97 1.33 -3.28
CA ASN A 278 5.98 2.02 -2.47
C ASN A 278 6.65 3.15 -1.67
N LEU A 279 6.20 4.38 -1.87
CA LEU A 279 6.61 5.58 -1.14
C LEU A 279 5.59 5.89 -0.05
N VAL A 280 5.78 5.29 1.11
CA VAL A 280 4.81 5.17 2.19
C VAL A 280 4.55 6.45 2.99
N ASP A 281 5.48 7.41 3.00
CA ASP A 281 5.37 8.59 3.89
C ASP A 281 4.19 9.49 3.51
N PHE A 282 3.78 9.49 2.24
CA PHE A 282 2.60 10.21 1.79
C PHE A 282 1.37 9.86 2.63
N ASP A 283 1.14 8.57 2.83
CA ASP A 283 0.05 8.07 3.66
C ASP A 283 0.36 8.17 5.16
N MET A 284 1.43 7.51 5.58
CA MET A 284 1.73 7.27 6.99
C MET A 284 2.08 8.55 7.77
N LEU A 285 2.83 9.48 7.16
CA LEU A 285 3.27 10.71 7.83
C LEU A 285 2.35 11.89 7.56
N TYR A 286 1.71 11.96 6.40
CA TYR A 286 1.00 13.16 5.97
C TYR A 286 -0.50 12.95 5.77
N GLY A 287 -0.92 11.86 5.13
CA GLY A 287 -2.32 11.54 4.90
C GLY A 287 -3.08 11.33 6.20
N HIS A 288 -2.74 10.30 6.95
CA HIS A 288 -3.37 9.97 8.24
C HIS A 288 -3.22 11.07 9.30
N ARG A 289 -2.15 11.86 9.25
CA ARG A 289 -1.91 12.97 10.19
C ARG A 289 -2.54 14.28 9.76
N ARG A 290 -3.21 14.32 8.61
CA ARG A 290 -3.84 15.51 8.05
C ARG A 290 -2.85 16.69 7.90
N ASP A 291 -1.63 16.38 7.49
CA ASP A 291 -0.54 17.34 7.26
C ASP A 291 -0.46 17.74 5.79
N VAL A 292 -1.26 18.72 5.39
CA VAL A 292 -1.29 19.27 4.01
C VAL A 292 0.09 19.80 3.60
N ALA A 293 0.78 20.50 4.50
CA ALA A 293 2.08 21.11 4.20
C ALA A 293 3.17 20.08 3.95
N GLY A 294 3.23 19.04 4.79
CA GLY A 294 4.16 17.92 4.65
C GLY A 294 3.86 17.09 3.40
N TYR A 295 2.59 16.85 3.11
CA TYR A 295 2.18 16.12 1.90
C TYR A 295 2.61 16.85 0.62
N ALA A 296 2.37 18.17 0.55
CA ALA A 296 2.79 19.02 -0.57
C ALA A 296 4.32 19.03 -0.74
N ALA A 297 5.07 19.10 0.37
CA ALA A 297 6.53 19.05 0.35
C ALA A 297 7.05 17.69 -0.14
N ALA A 298 6.43 16.59 0.28
CA ALA A 298 6.78 15.24 -0.18
C ALA A 298 6.53 15.06 -1.69
N ALA A 299 5.45 15.61 -2.23
CA ALA A 299 5.18 15.63 -3.67
C ALA A 299 6.26 16.40 -4.43
N THR A 300 6.71 17.54 -3.89
CA THR A 300 7.80 18.34 -4.46
C THR A 300 9.15 17.61 -4.43
N GLU A 301 9.43 16.86 -3.35
CA GLU A 301 10.65 16.03 -3.26
C GLU A 301 10.63 14.92 -4.32
N PHE A 302 9.52 14.24 -4.48
CA PHE A 302 9.34 13.24 -5.53
C PHE A 302 9.48 13.85 -6.93
N ASP A 303 8.92 15.02 -7.15
CA ASP A 303 9.03 15.73 -8.45
C ASP A 303 10.49 16.05 -8.82
N LYS A 304 11.29 16.46 -7.84
CA LYS A 304 12.74 16.69 -8.04
C LYS A 304 13.47 15.39 -8.42
N PHE A 305 13.10 14.27 -7.85
CA PHE A 305 13.63 12.97 -8.26
C PHE A 305 13.32 12.69 -9.74
N LEU A 306 12.10 12.96 -10.20
CA LEU A 306 11.72 12.77 -11.61
C LEU A 306 12.58 13.59 -12.58
N ALA A 307 13.00 14.80 -12.19
CA ALA A 307 13.86 15.64 -13.00
C ALA A 307 15.20 14.97 -13.36
N ASP A 308 15.73 14.18 -12.43
CA ASP A 308 16.98 13.43 -12.63
C ASP A 308 16.74 12.03 -13.22
N PHE A 309 15.64 11.38 -12.82
CA PHE A 309 15.37 9.99 -13.18
C PHE A 309 14.97 9.83 -14.65
N ILE A 310 14.06 10.68 -15.15
CA ILE A 310 13.54 10.56 -16.52
C ILE A 310 14.63 10.68 -17.58
N PRO A 311 15.55 11.68 -17.53
CA PRO A 311 16.62 11.76 -18.52
C PRO A 311 17.61 10.59 -18.50
N GLY A 312 17.75 9.93 -17.36
CA GLY A 312 18.64 8.77 -17.18
C GLY A 312 18.04 7.44 -17.62
N MET A 313 16.79 7.39 -18.06
CA MET A 313 16.13 6.16 -18.52
C MET A 313 16.80 5.61 -19.78
N ARG A 314 16.97 4.28 -19.82
CA ARG A 314 17.53 3.55 -20.97
C ARG A 314 16.47 3.27 -22.02
N GLU A 315 16.87 2.87 -23.22
CA GLU A 315 16.00 2.19 -24.14
C GLU A 315 15.44 0.91 -23.49
N GLY A 316 14.14 0.68 -23.60
CA GLY A 316 13.47 -0.44 -22.92
C GLY A 316 13.05 -0.17 -21.47
N ASP A 317 13.27 1.04 -20.94
CA ASP A 317 12.73 1.43 -19.65
C ASP A 317 11.33 2.04 -19.81
N ILE A 318 10.40 1.63 -18.94
CA ILE A 318 9.12 2.31 -18.74
C ILE A 318 9.02 2.73 -17.27
N LEU A 319 8.71 4.00 -17.03
CA LEU A 319 8.32 4.52 -15.74
C LEU A 319 6.80 4.64 -15.68
N MET A 320 6.21 4.09 -14.64
CA MET A 320 4.80 4.22 -14.29
C MET A 320 4.67 4.82 -12.89
N VAL A 321 3.87 5.88 -12.74
CA VAL A 321 3.57 6.51 -11.46
C VAL A 321 2.08 6.42 -11.20
N THR A 322 1.71 5.93 -10.03
CA THR A 322 0.31 5.76 -9.60
C THR A 322 0.16 5.93 -8.10
N ALA A 323 -1.03 5.67 -7.60
CA ALA A 323 -1.34 5.51 -6.17
C ALA A 323 -2.22 4.27 -5.99
N ASP A 324 -2.47 3.89 -4.76
CA ASP A 324 -3.25 2.72 -4.38
C ASP A 324 -4.63 3.07 -3.80
N HIS A 325 -4.81 4.28 -3.31
CA HIS A 325 -6.05 4.89 -2.80
C HIS A 325 -5.85 6.40 -2.62
N GLY A 326 -6.80 7.10 -2.00
CA GLY A 326 -6.65 8.45 -1.50
C GLY A 326 -6.46 8.50 0.03
N CYS A 327 -5.98 9.62 0.54
CA CYS A 327 -6.04 9.97 1.96
C CYS A 327 -5.97 11.50 2.08
N ASP A 328 -7.08 12.15 1.78
CA ASP A 328 -7.18 13.61 1.70
C ASP A 328 -6.77 14.27 3.03
N PRO A 329 -5.62 14.97 3.08
CA PRO A 329 -5.12 15.56 4.32
C PRO A 329 -5.95 16.77 4.80
N SER A 330 -6.87 17.26 3.98
CA SER A 330 -7.82 18.33 4.37
C SER A 330 -9.16 17.79 4.89
N TYR A 331 -9.43 16.49 4.73
CA TYR A 331 -10.68 15.86 5.12
C TYR A 331 -10.65 15.44 6.58
N THR A 332 -11.34 16.22 7.46
CA THR A 332 -11.25 16.07 8.92
C THR A 332 -12.34 15.21 9.55
N LYS A 333 -13.26 14.67 8.77
CA LYS A 333 -14.33 13.80 9.30
C LYS A 333 -13.81 12.45 9.78
N THR A 334 -12.71 11.98 9.21
CA THR A 334 -12.03 10.76 9.59
C THR A 334 -10.51 10.93 9.41
N THR A 335 -9.72 10.04 9.98
CA THR A 335 -8.28 9.92 9.71
C THR A 335 -7.96 8.71 8.82
N ASP A 336 -9.01 8.05 8.30
CA ASP A 336 -8.90 6.89 7.42
C ASP A 336 -8.59 7.31 5.96
N HIS A 337 -8.26 6.32 5.13
CA HIS A 337 -8.11 6.46 3.68
C HIS A 337 -9.40 6.96 3.03
N THR A 338 -9.28 7.51 1.83
CA THR A 338 -10.43 8.04 1.07
C THR A 338 -10.57 7.35 -0.28
N ARG A 339 -11.83 7.10 -0.67
CA ARG A 339 -12.21 6.43 -1.92
C ARG A 339 -12.08 7.41 -3.08
N GLU A 340 -10.91 7.41 -3.72
CA GLU A 340 -10.55 8.35 -4.79
C GLU A 340 -10.02 7.64 -6.02
N TYR A 341 -10.27 8.25 -7.18
CA TYR A 341 -9.48 7.94 -8.37
C TYR A 341 -7.99 8.13 -8.10
N VAL A 342 -7.15 7.35 -8.77
CA VAL A 342 -5.70 7.50 -8.69
C VAL A 342 -5.11 7.87 -10.05
N PRO A 343 -3.98 8.59 -10.09
CA PRO A 343 -3.30 8.91 -11.34
C PRO A 343 -2.62 7.67 -11.92
N TYR A 344 -2.51 7.62 -13.24
CA TYR A 344 -1.67 6.69 -13.96
C TYR A 344 -0.88 7.43 -15.01
N LEU A 345 0.39 7.66 -14.74
CA LEU A 345 1.32 8.41 -15.59
C LEU A 345 2.37 7.44 -16.13
N ILE A 346 2.58 7.45 -17.44
CA ILE A 346 3.48 6.49 -18.11
C ILE A 346 4.43 7.25 -19.01
N CYS A 347 5.73 7.02 -18.87
CA CYS A 347 6.70 7.55 -19.80
C CYS A 347 7.86 6.59 -20.05
N GLY A 348 8.58 6.82 -21.13
CA GLY A 348 9.73 6.02 -21.56
C GLY A 348 10.10 6.38 -22.98
N LYS A 349 11.30 6.00 -23.43
CA LYS A 349 11.77 6.38 -24.79
C LYS A 349 10.91 5.78 -25.92
N GLY A 350 10.27 4.63 -25.68
CA GLY A 350 9.35 3.98 -26.62
C GLY A 350 7.87 4.30 -26.37
N VAL A 351 7.55 5.16 -25.38
CA VAL A 351 6.18 5.53 -25.04
C VAL A 351 5.77 6.79 -25.81
N LYS A 352 4.60 6.75 -26.43
CA LYS A 352 4.02 7.91 -27.12
C LYS A 352 3.74 9.04 -26.10
N PRO A 353 4.20 10.27 -26.37
CA PRO A 353 3.88 11.41 -25.53
C PRO A 353 2.45 11.89 -25.74
N GLY A 354 1.83 12.44 -24.69
CA GLY A 354 0.57 13.17 -24.77
C GLY A 354 -0.67 12.30 -25.05
N VAL A 355 -0.60 10.98 -24.89
CA VAL A 355 -1.79 10.12 -25.08
C VAL A 355 -2.68 10.21 -23.84
N ASP A 356 -3.88 10.71 -24.03
CA ASP A 356 -4.94 10.69 -23.01
C ASP A 356 -5.69 9.33 -23.13
N LEU A 357 -5.53 8.51 -22.10
CA LEU A 357 -6.15 7.19 -21.99
C LEU A 357 -7.53 7.24 -21.33
N GLY A 358 -7.97 8.43 -20.88
CA GLY A 358 -9.25 8.65 -20.20
C GLY A 358 -9.34 7.97 -18.84
N THR A 359 -10.54 7.49 -18.51
CA THR A 359 -10.80 6.76 -17.26
C THR A 359 -10.76 5.25 -17.51
N ARG A 360 -9.95 4.53 -16.74
CA ARG A 360 -9.92 3.07 -16.71
C ARG A 360 -10.60 2.58 -15.43
N LEU A 361 -11.44 1.57 -15.55
CA LEU A 361 -12.34 1.12 -14.47
C LEU A 361 -11.74 0.01 -13.60
N CYS A 362 -10.41 -0.16 -13.62
CA CYS A 362 -9.71 -1.14 -12.82
C CYS A 362 -8.23 -0.75 -12.69
N PHE A 363 -7.67 -0.83 -11.48
CA PHE A 363 -6.21 -0.65 -11.27
C PHE A 363 -5.40 -1.77 -11.91
N GLY A 364 -6.00 -2.95 -12.14
CA GLY A 364 -5.39 -4.08 -12.84
C GLY A 364 -4.94 -3.78 -14.29
N THR A 365 -5.37 -2.66 -14.85
CA THR A 365 -4.83 -2.11 -16.10
C THR A 365 -3.29 -1.99 -16.03
N ILE A 366 -2.74 -1.68 -14.86
CA ILE A 366 -1.30 -1.58 -14.62
C ILE A 366 -0.65 -2.95 -14.80
N ALA A 367 -1.15 -3.98 -14.12
CA ALA A 367 -0.63 -5.35 -14.20
C ALA A 367 -0.67 -5.91 -15.62
N GLN A 368 -1.82 -5.73 -16.30
CA GLN A 368 -1.99 -6.16 -17.68
C GLN A 368 -0.98 -5.49 -18.61
N THR A 369 -0.77 -4.18 -18.46
CA THR A 369 0.16 -3.42 -19.29
C THR A 369 1.61 -3.83 -19.04
N ILE A 370 1.99 -4.08 -17.79
CA ILE A 370 3.35 -4.53 -17.41
C ILE A 370 3.61 -5.93 -17.94
N CYS A 371 2.71 -6.88 -17.74
CA CYS A 371 2.85 -8.24 -18.23
C CYS A 371 2.94 -8.29 -19.76
N ASP A 372 2.07 -7.55 -20.45
CA ASP A 372 2.07 -7.41 -21.90
C ASP A 372 3.42 -6.85 -22.41
N TYR A 373 3.93 -5.79 -21.78
CA TYR A 373 5.23 -5.21 -22.11
C TYR A 373 6.39 -6.20 -21.92
N LEU A 374 6.37 -6.98 -20.84
CA LEU A 374 7.40 -7.96 -20.51
C LEU A 374 7.19 -9.31 -21.22
N GLY A 375 6.13 -9.47 -22.02
CA GLY A 375 5.82 -10.66 -22.79
C GLY A 375 5.37 -11.84 -21.92
N VAL A 376 4.62 -11.57 -20.85
CA VAL A 376 4.10 -12.55 -19.90
C VAL A 376 2.59 -12.64 -20.02
N ASP A 377 2.06 -13.86 -20.10
CA ASP A 377 0.61 -14.07 -20.15
C ASP A 377 -0.08 -13.64 -18.85
N ALA A 378 -0.98 -12.69 -18.95
CA ALA A 378 -1.76 -12.11 -17.87
C ALA A 378 -3.25 -12.47 -17.94
N SER A 379 -3.64 -13.51 -18.68
CA SER A 379 -5.04 -13.89 -18.90
C SER A 379 -5.81 -14.22 -17.61
N THR A 380 -5.12 -14.52 -16.52
CA THR A 380 -5.71 -14.80 -15.20
C THR A 380 -5.87 -13.56 -14.34
N LEU A 381 -5.36 -12.41 -14.76
CA LEU A 381 -5.44 -11.15 -14.02
C LEU A 381 -6.64 -10.31 -14.48
N ASP A 382 -7.14 -9.48 -13.58
CA ASP A 382 -8.16 -8.48 -13.87
C ASP A 382 -7.57 -7.27 -14.60
N GLY A 383 -8.43 -6.50 -15.29
CA GLY A 383 -8.03 -5.30 -16.02
C GLY A 383 -7.79 -5.54 -17.51
N GLN A 384 -7.31 -4.51 -18.19
CA GLN A 384 -7.01 -4.51 -19.62
C GLN A 384 -5.73 -3.73 -19.89
N SER A 385 -4.84 -4.28 -20.73
CA SER A 385 -3.63 -3.60 -21.16
C SER A 385 -3.95 -2.37 -22.02
N VAL A 386 -3.16 -1.32 -21.81
CA VAL A 386 -3.14 -0.12 -22.67
C VAL A 386 -1.87 -0.04 -23.52
N LEU A 387 -1.08 -1.11 -23.57
CA LEU A 387 0.23 -1.13 -24.21
C LEU A 387 0.15 -0.74 -25.69
N SER A 388 -0.83 -1.27 -26.44
CA SER A 388 -1.03 -0.96 -27.86
C SER A 388 -1.36 0.50 -28.13
N ASP A 389 -1.93 1.21 -27.16
CA ASP A 389 -2.28 2.62 -27.28
C ASP A 389 -1.05 3.52 -27.10
N ILE A 390 -0.09 3.09 -26.28
CA ILE A 390 1.03 3.91 -25.81
C ILE A 390 2.38 3.57 -26.41
N LEU A 391 2.58 2.43 -27.04
CA LEU A 391 3.84 2.12 -27.73
C LEU A 391 3.85 2.68 -29.15
N THR A 392 5.04 3.15 -29.57
CA THR A 392 5.31 3.65 -30.93
C THR A 392 5.53 2.49 -31.93
#